data_e07f5bcaae7c377734f7a2b7e0b579dd
#
_entry.id   e07f5bcaae7c377734f7a2b7e0b579dd
#
_cell.length_a   1.000
_cell.length_b   1.000
_cell.length_c   1.000
_cell.angle_alpha   90.00
_cell.angle_beta   90.00
_cell.angle_gamma   90.00
#
_symmetry.space_group_name_H-M   'P 1'
#
loop_
_entity.id
_entity.type
_entity.pdbx_description
1 polymer ?
#
loop_
_entity_poly.entity_id
_entity_poly.type
_entity_poly.pdbx_seq_one_letter_code
_entity_poly.pdbx_strand_id
1 'polypeptide(L)'
;MMRKTSLILLGAATGAALTLIAVQPHMIFAGSSAKAAVADTYRQLNLFGDVFERVRADYVEKPNDQKLIETAINGMLAGLDPHSSYMDPKSFRDMQVQTRGEFGGLGIEVTMEDGLIKVVTPIDDTPAAKAGVLANDLITKLDDDQVQGLTLNQAVEKMRGPVNTKIKLTIIRKGADKPIVVSITRDVIRVRAVRSKVDGDDVGYIRMTQFNEQTTEGLKKAIVDINAKISQDKLKGYILDLRNNPGGLLDQAISVSDAFLDKGEIVSTRGRNAEETQRFNARSGDLTKHKPMIVLINGGSASASEIVAGALQDHKRVTVVGTRSFGKGSVQTIIPLGSGNGALRLTTARYFTPSGRSIQAKGITPDIEVLQDLPDDIKAKTDTSTKGEASLRGHLKGDEGKEQTGSQSYIPPDEKNDKALKMAQDLLRGTVVNSAFPPNGKAPVPN
;
A
#
# COMPACT_ATOMS: atom_id res chain seq x y z
N MET A 1 -27.06 45.77 -67.38
CA MET A 1 -27.03 44.50 -66.59
C MET A 1 -25.79 44.35 -65.68
N MET A 2 -24.69 45.04 -65.95
CA MET A 2 -23.40 44.91 -65.16
C MET A 2 -23.41 45.57 -63.76
N ARG A 3 -24.29 46.53 -63.46
CA ARG A 3 -24.25 47.20 -62.10
C ARG A 3 -24.88 46.39 -60.98
N LYS A 4 -25.82 45.45 -61.26
CA LYS A 4 -26.48 44.64 -60.21
C LYS A 4 -25.59 43.46 -59.80
N THR A 5 -24.80 42.89 -60.66
CA THR A 5 -23.87 41.78 -60.38
C THR A 5 -22.69 42.25 -59.55
N SER A 6 -22.15 43.47 -59.75
CA SER A 6 -21.06 44.02 -58.91
C SER A 6 -21.49 44.30 -57.47
N LEU A 7 -22.74 44.71 -57.21
CA LEU A 7 -23.27 44.96 -55.86
C LEU A 7 -23.51 43.63 -55.09
N ILE A 8 -23.93 42.55 -55.77
CA ILE A 8 -24.09 41.24 -55.18
C ILE A 8 -22.73 40.61 -54.81
N LEU A 9 -21.71 40.74 -55.64
CA LEU A 9 -20.36 40.29 -55.35
C LEU A 9 -19.71 41.08 -54.19
N LEU A 10 -19.95 42.40 -54.07
CA LEU A 10 -19.44 43.20 -52.98
C LEU A 10 -20.14 42.86 -51.68
N GLY A 11 -21.49 42.60 -51.65
CA GLY A 11 -22.24 42.15 -50.51
C GLY A 11 -21.85 40.75 -50.05
N ALA A 12 -21.56 39.82 -50.95
CA ALA A 12 -21.09 38.47 -50.60
C ALA A 12 -19.64 38.50 -50.02
N ALA A 13 -18.72 39.35 -50.53
CA ALA A 13 -17.39 39.50 -50.02
C ALA A 13 -17.35 40.13 -48.61
N THR A 14 -18.20 41.14 -48.35
CA THR A 14 -18.32 41.76 -47.03
C THR A 14 -19.01 40.84 -46.03
N GLY A 15 -20.03 40.08 -46.45
CA GLY A 15 -20.68 39.09 -45.58
C GLY A 15 -19.74 37.94 -45.19
N ALA A 16 -18.95 37.42 -46.11
CA ALA A 16 -17.94 36.41 -45.86
C ALA A 16 -16.79 36.90 -44.92
N ALA A 17 -16.36 38.17 -45.10
CA ALA A 17 -15.35 38.77 -44.22
C ALA A 17 -15.88 38.98 -42.81
N LEU A 18 -17.13 39.40 -42.61
CA LEU A 18 -17.76 39.58 -41.31
C LEU A 18 -18.02 38.25 -40.58
N THR A 19 -18.41 37.17 -41.30
CA THR A 19 -18.54 35.83 -40.73
C THR A 19 -17.22 35.21 -40.33
N LEU A 20 -16.12 35.42 -41.09
CA LEU A 20 -14.80 34.97 -40.74
C LEU A 20 -14.22 35.69 -39.49
N ILE A 21 -14.58 36.97 -39.28
CA ILE A 21 -14.14 37.74 -38.08
C ILE A 21 -15.00 37.32 -36.87
N ALA A 22 -16.27 36.94 -37.04
CA ALA A 22 -17.17 36.51 -35.95
C ALA A 22 -16.87 35.06 -35.46
N VAL A 23 -16.26 34.21 -36.30
CA VAL A 23 -15.96 32.80 -35.93
C VAL A 23 -14.52 32.63 -35.35
N GLN A 24 -13.63 33.64 -35.49
CA GLN A 24 -12.25 33.54 -35.04
C GLN A 24 -11.86 34.19 -33.70
N PRO A 25 -12.69 34.86 -32.89
CA PRO A 25 -12.19 35.45 -31.63
C PRO A 25 -11.77 34.40 -30.60
N HIS A 26 -12.29 33.17 -30.64
CA HIS A 26 -11.93 32.15 -29.65
C HIS A 26 -10.60 31.42 -29.93
N MET A 27 -10.14 31.36 -31.18
CA MET A 27 -8.85 30.68 -31.49
C MET A 27 -7.62 31.60 -31.29
N ILE A 28 -7.77 32.91 -31.43
CA ILE A 28 -6.65 33.87 -31.25
C ILE A 28 -6.36 34.11 -29.77
N PHE A 29 -7.40 34.09 -28.90
CA PHE A 29 -7.22 34.27 -27.44
C PHE A 29 -6.72 33.01 -26.75
N ALA A 30 -7.08 31.80 -27.19
CA ALA A 30 -6.60 30.54 -26.61
C ALA A 30 -5.09 30.33 -26.85
N GLY A 31 -4.57 30.70 -28.02
CA GLY A 31 -3.14 30.58 -28.32
C GLY A 31 -2.25 31.60 -27.59
N SER A 32 -2.75 32.79 -27.27
CA SER A 32 -2.00 33.79 -26.52
C SER A 32 -1.96 33.51 -25.03
N SER A 33 -3.04 33.02 -24.44
CA SER A 33 -3.06 32.64 -23.02
C SER A 33 -2.21 31.42 -22.72
N ALA A 34 -2.18 30.41 -23.60
CA ALA A 34 -1.30 29.26 -23.44
C ALA A 34 0.19 29.64 -23.54
N LYS A 35 0.57 30.50 -24.48
CA LYS A 35 1.96 31.01 -24.61
C LYS A 35 2.36 31.88 -23.40
N ALA A 36 1.46 32.70 -22.89
CA ALA A 36 1.72 33.54 -21.71
C ALA A 36 1.89 32.66 -20.45
N ALA A 37 1.08 31.61 -20.26
CA ALA A 37 1.20 30.69 -19.13
C ALA A 37 2.53 29.90 -19.19
N VAL A 38 2.94 29.46 -20.36
CA VAL A 38 4.24 28.77 -20.57
C VAL A 38 5.41 29.72 -20.24
N ALA A 39 5.37 30.97 -20.73
CA ALA A 39 6.40 31.95 -20.43
C ALA A 39 6.49 32.30 -18.93
N ASP A 40 5.36 32.35 -18.23
CA ASP A 40 5.32 32.57 -16.79
C ASP A 40 5.93 31.40 -16.02
N THR A 41 5.64 30.17 -16.41
CA THR A 41 6.24 28.97 -15.80
C THR A 41 7.77 28.95 -15.97
N TYR A 42 8.30 29.29 -17.14
CA TYR A 42 9.76 29.39 -17.34
C TYR A 42 10.38 30.50 -16.50
N ARG A 43 9.71 31.63 -16.35
CA ARG A 43 10.18 32.71 -15.47
C ARG A 43 10.28 32.24 -14.01
N GLN A 44 9.32 31.46 -13.51
CA GLN A 44 9.36 30.88 -12.17
C GLN A 44 10.48 29.84 -12.01
N LEU A 45 10.75 29.03 -13.05
CA LEU A 45 11.86 28.08 -13.04
C LEU A 45 13.22 28.82 -13.02
N ASN A 46 13.36 29.92 -13.76
CA ASN A 46 14.56 30.75 -13.71
C ASN A 46 14.76 31.35 -12.31
N LEU A 47 13.69 31.89 -11.70
CA LEU A 47 13.73 32.38 -10.30
C LEU A 47 14.19 31.29 -9.31
N PHE A 48 13.69 30.05 -9.49
CA PHE A 48 14.14 28.90 -8.69
C PHE A 48 15.65 28.66 -8.86
N GLY A 49 16.15 28.72 -10.10
CA GLY A 49 17.58 28.59 -10.41
C GLY A 49 18.42 29.68 -9.76
N ASP A 50 17.98 30.95 -9.86
CA ASP A 50 18.66 32.10 -9.24
C ASP A 50 18.74 31.95 -7.71
N VAL A 51 17.64 31.51 -7.07
CA VAL A 51 17.62 31.26 -5.62
C VAL A 51 18.55 30.11 -5.25
N PHE A 52 18.55 29.03 -6.02
CA PHE A 52 19.44 27.88 -5.80
C PHE A 52 20.92 28.30 -5.87
N GLU A 53 21.33 29.05 -6.90
CA GLU A 53 22.70 29.55 -7.02
C GLU A 53 23.07 30.50 -5.86
N ARG A 54 22.13 31.36 -5.41
CA ARG A 54 22.36 32.25 -4.27
C ARG A 54 22.57 31.46 -2.99
N VAL A 55 21.77 30.41 -2.74
CA VAL A 55 21.95 29.52 -1.57
C VAL A 55 23.32 28.84 -1.62
N ARG A 56 23.74 28.36 -2.80
CA ARG A 56 25.08 27.74 -2.98
C ARG A 56 26.23 28.72 -2.66
N ALA A 57 26.08 29.97 -3.10
CA ALA A 57 27.14 30.96 -2.96
C ALA A 57 27.23 31.57 -1.54
N ASP A 58 26.08 31.89 -0.92
CA ASP A 58 26.03 32.76 0.23
C ASP A 58 25.69 32.05 1.55
N TYR A 59 25.27 30.75 1.52
CA TYR A 59 24.96 30.04 2.75
C TYR A 59 26.22 29.84 3.61
N VAL A 60 26.08 29.95 4.93
CA VAL A 60 27.19 29.94 5.90
C VAL A 60 28.06 28.67 5.84
N GLU A 61 27.48 27.53 5.46
CA GLU A 61 28.19 26.27 5.22
C GLU A 61 28.01 25.83 3.77
N LYS A 62 29.01 25.16 3.20
CA LYS A 62 28.90 24.64 1.83
C LYS A 62 27.80 23.58 1.75
N PRO A 63 26.67 23.85 1.08
CA PRO A 63 25.55 22.90 0.99
C PRO A 63 25.89 21.74 0.06
N ASN A 64 25.18 20.61 0.25
CA ASN A 64 25.19 19.50 -0.69
C ASN A 64 24.11 19.73 -1.75
N ASP A 65 24.54 19.97 -2.98
CA ASP A 65 23.65 20.29 -4.10
C ASP A 65 22.60 19.20 -4.37
N GLN A 66 23.01 17.93 -4.33
CA GLN A 66 22.10 16.80 -4.55
C GLN A 66 21.00 16.79 -3.48
N LYS A 67 21.36 16.95 -2.20
CA LYS A 67 20.40 16.96 -1.09
C LYS A 67 19.45 18.15 -1.16
N LEU A 68 19.94 19.33 -1.60
CA LEU A 68 19.08 20.51 -1.80
C LEU A 68 18.06 20.26 -2.90
N ILE A 69 18.47 19.70 -4.04
CA ILE A 69 17.58 19.37 -5.16
C ILE A 69 16.55 18.31 -4.75
N GLU A 70 16.97 17.24 -4.09
CA GLU A 70 16.06 16.20 -3.57
C GLU A 70 15.04 16.78 -2.58
N THR A 71 15.48 17.69 -1.71
CA THR A 71 14.61 18.38 -0.75
C THR A 71 13.60 19.27 -1.47
N ALA A 72 14.03 20.03 -2.49
CA ALA A 72 13.15 20.88 -3.28
C ALA A 72 12.10 20.07 -4.05
N ILE A 73 12.50 18.97 -4.68
CA ILE A 73 11.57 18.03 -5.36
C ILE A 73 10.54 17.47 -4.36
N ASN A 74 11.00 17.01 -3.20
CA ASN A 74 10.09 16.49 -2.17
C ASN A 74 9.18 17.58 -1.60
N GLY A 75 9.66 18.83 -1.46
CA GLY A 75 8.84 19.97 -1.08
C GLY A 75 7.71 20.25 -2.06
N MET A 76 8.01 20.21 -3.36
CA MET A 76 7.01 20.35 -4.43
C MET A 76 5.95 19.23 -4.36
N LEU A 77 6.38 17.98 -4.20
CA LEU A 77 5.48 16.82 -4.15
C LEU A 77 4.62 16.83 -2.87
N ALA A 78 5.22 17.16 -1.72
CA ALA A 78 4.50 17.30 -0.45
C ALA A 78 3.43 18.41 -0.48
N GLY A 79 3.58 19.39 -1.38
CA GLY A 79 2.55 20.41 -1.64
C GLY A 79 1.33 19.88 -2.40
N LEU A 80 1.39 18.69 -2.97
CA LEU A 80 0.27 18.05 -3.68
C LEU A 80 -0.59 17.21 -2.72
N ASP A 81 0.05 16.27 -2.03
CA ASP A 81 -0.59 15.36 -1.07
C ASP A 81 0.49 14.63 -0.21
N PRO A 82 0.11 13.98 0.92
CA PRO A 82 1.08 13.33 1.81
C PRO A 82 1.67 12.01 1.28
N HIS A 83 1.19 11.51 0.15
CA HIS A 83 1.61 10.22 -0.41
C HIS A 83 2.51 10.35 -1.64
N SER A 84 2.51 11.52 -2.27
CA SER A 84 3.41 11.83 -3.39
C SER A 84 4.82 12.14 -2.86
N SER A 85 5.84 11.51 -3.45
CA SER A 85 7.23 11.66 -3.00
C SER A 85 8.22 11.31 -4.12
N TYR A 86 9.42 11.85 -4.01
CA TYR A 86 10.56 11.38 -4.78
C TYR A 86 11.28 10.26 -4.02
N MET A 87 11.63 9.22 -4.72
CA MET A 87 12.45 8.12 -4.24
C MET A 87 13.83 8.20 -4.92
N ASP A 88 14.87 8.37 -4.13
CA ASP A 88 16.22 8.23 -4.63
C ASP A 88 16.49 6.81 -5.17
N PRO A 89 17.60 6.55 -5.87
CA PRO A 89 17.87 5.23 -6.45
C PRO A 89 17.89 4.09 -5.42
N LYS A 90 18.29 4.37 -4.18
CA LYS A 90 18.31 3.37 -3.11
C LYS A 90 16.88 3.08 -2.63
N SER A 91 16.13 4.11 -2.28
CA SER A 91 14.73 4.00 -1.83
C SER A 91 13.84 3.33 -2.89
N PHE A 92 14.11 3.61 -4.18
CA PHE A 92 13.41 2.95 -5.27
C PHE A 92 13.70 1.44 -5.34
N ARG A 93 14.97 1.04 -5.19
CA ARG A 93 15.34 -0.40 -5.11
C ARG A 93 14.71 -1.08 -3.90
N ASP A 94 14.74 -0.43 -2.74
CA ASP A 94 14.15 -0.97 -1.51
C ASP A 94 12.64 -1.19 -1.67
N MET A 95 11.95 -0.23 -2.29
CA MET A 95 10.52 -0.35 -2.61
C MET A 95 10.26 -1.51 -3.57
N GLN A 96 11.09 -1.69 -4.62
CA GLN A 96 10.96 -2.83 -5.54
C GLN A 96 11.13 -4.18 -4.83
N VAL A 97 12.07 -4.27 -3.89
CA VAL A 97 12.28 -5.47 -3.06
C VAL A 97 11.05 -5.76 -2.20
N GLN A 98 10.49 -4.74 -1.54
CA GLN A 98 9.26 -4.88 -0.74
C GLN A 98 8.08 -5.30 -1.60
N THR A 99 7.95 -4.75 -2.80
CA THR A 99 6.89 -5.05 -3.76
C THR A 99 6.96 -6.50 -4.24
N ARG A 100 8.15 -6.99 -4.58
CA ARG A 100 8.36 -8.40 -4.96
C ARG A 100 8.07 -9.35 -3.79
N GLY A 101 8.24 -8.89 -2.55
CA GLY A 101 8.12 -9.71 -1.36
C GLY A 101 9.26 -10.74 -1.23
N GLU A 102 10.35 -10.54 -1.96
CA GLU A 102 11.52 -11.40 -1.91
C GLU A 102 12.81 -10.60 -2.15
N PHE A 103 13.90 -11.03 -1.54
CA PHE A 103 15.22 -10.41 -1.69
C PHE A 103 16.34 -11.43 -1.50
N GLY A 104 17.49 -11.15 -2.08
CA GLY A 104 18.69 -11.94 -1.85
C GLY A 104 19.27 -11.65 -0.46
N GLY A 105 19.41 -12.68 0.36
CA GLY A 105 19.86 -12.52 1.74
C GLY A 105 20.12 -13.84 2.47
N LEU A 106 20.12 -13.78 3.80
CA LEU A 106 20.47 -14.89 4.67
C LEU A 106 19.25 -15.55 5.31
N GLY A 107 18.14 -14.80 5.47
CA GLY A 107 16.94 -15.28 6.15
C GLY A 107 17.06 -15.30 7.66
N ILE A 108 17.48 -14.17 8.24
CA ILE A 108 17.53 -13.96 9.69
C ILE A 108 16.80 -12.68 10.08
N GLU A 109 16.10 -12.72 11.18
CA GLU A 109 15.57 -11.55 11.87
C GLU A 109 16.61 -11.08 12.89
N VAL A 110 16.93 -9.79 12.87
CA VAL A 110 18.03 -9.24 13.67
C VAL A 110 17.65 -7.94 14.38
N THR A 111 18.35 -7.68 15.48
CA THR A 111 18.29 -6.40 16.21
C THR A 111 19.70 -5.97 16.61
N MET A 112 19.85 -4.77 17.17
CA MET A 112 21.11 -4.33 17.78
C MET A 112 21.08 -4.56 19.28
N GLU A 113 22.15 -5.14 19.81
CA GLU A 113 22.40 -5.31 21.25
C GLU A 113 23.87 -5.00 21.55
N ASP A 114 24.13 -3.98 22.37
CA ASP A 114 25.49 -3.54 22.79
C ASP A 114 26.46 -3.28 21.62
N GLY A 115 25.94 -2.70 20.53
CA GLY A 115 26.73 -2.39 19.32
C GLY A 115 27.04 -3.60 18.44
N LEU A 116 26.48 -4.76 18.72
CA LEU A 116 26.56 -5.98 17.91
C LEU A 116 25.20 -6.32 17.30
N ILE A 117 25.19 -7.15 16.26
CA ILE A 117 23.94 -7.65 15.65
C ILE A 117 23.54 -8.92 16.38
N LYS A 118 22.41 -8.87 17.08
CA LYS A 118 21.79 -10.04 17.70
C LYS A 118 20.82 -10.70 16.74
N VAL A 119 20.96 -11.99 16.55
CA VAL A 119 19.98 -12.83 15.84
C VAL A 119 18.78 -13.03 16.76
N VAL A 120 17.62 -12.48 16.38
CA VAL A 120 16.35 -12.72 17.06
C VAL A 120 15.89 -14.15 16.75
N THR A 121 15.83 -14.48 15.45
CA THR A 121 15.55 -15.84 14.97
C THR A 121 16.04 -16.04 13.54
N PRO A 122 16.62 -17.18 13.19
CA PRO A 122 16.74 -17.60 11.80
C PRO A 122 15.35 -18.02 11.29
N ILE A 123 15.05 -17.68 10.04
CA ILE A 123 13.81 -18.09 9.37
C ILE A 123 14.00 -19.53 8.87
N ASP A 124 13.03 -20.40 9.14
CA ASP A 124 13.07 -21.79 8.70
C ASP A 124 13.33 -21.94 7.19
N ASP A 125 14.02 -22.99 6.80
CA ASP A 125 14.37 -23.34 5.41
C ASP A 125 15.28 -22.33 4.68
N THR A 126 15.76 -21.29 5.36
CA THR A 126 16.65 -20.28 4.79
C THR A 126 18.14 -20.67 4.87
N PRO A 127 19.01 -19.98 4.12
CA PRO A 127 20.47 -20.22 4.18
C PRO A 127 21.07 -20.15 5.58
N ALA A 128 20.65 -19.19 6.39
CA ALA A 128 21.18 -19.03 7.75
C ALA A 128 20.75 -20.18 8.66
N ALA A 129 19.49 -20.61 8.61
CA ALA A 129 19.01 -21.78 9.36
C ALA A 129 19.78 -23.05 8.96
N LYS A 130 19.94 -23.29 7.65
CA LYS A 130 20.72 -24.44 7.13
C LYS A 130 22.19 -24.38 7.51
N ALA A 131 22.77 -23.20 7.66
CA ALA A 131 24.15 -22.98 8.09
C ALA A 131 24.33 -23.09 9.61
N GLY A 132 23.27 -23.35 10.39
CA GLY A 132 23.32 -23.52 11.83
C GLY A 132 23.42 -22.23 12.64
N VAL A 133 22.97 -21.09 12.09
CA VAL A 133 22.76 -19.87 12.86
C VAL A 133 21.59 -20.08 13.82
N LEU A 134 21.72 -19.64 15.06
CA LEU A 134 20.72 -19.84 16.11
C LEU A 134 20.22 -18.51 16.67
N ALA A 135 19.06 -18.55 17.31
CA ALA A 135 18.55 -17.42 18.08
C ALA A 135 19.54 -17.06 19.21
N ASN A 136 19.68 -15.75 19.47
CA ASN A 136 20.63 -15.13 20.40
C ASN A 136 22.12 -15.22 20.01
N ASP A 137 22.46 -15.67 18.81
CA ASP A 137 23.81 -15.47 18.27
C ASP A 137 24.12 -13.97 18.14
N LEU A 138 25.35 -13.56 18.51
CA LEU A 138 25.83 -12.20 18.35
C LEU A 138 26.83 -12.16 17.20
N ILE A 139 26.48 -11.49 16.12
CA ILE A 139 27.34 -11.33 14.94
C ILE A 139 28.27 -10.15 15.20
N THR A 140 29.58 -10.39 15.13
CA THR A 140 30.64 -9.41 15.38
C THR A 140 31.28 -8.90 14.11
N LYS A 141 31.31 -9.73 13.04
CA LYS A 141 31.85 -9.35 11.72
C LYS A 141 30.98 -9.86 10.60
N LEU A 142 30.97 -9.07 9.52
CA LEU A 142 30.40 -9.39 8.22
C LEU A 142 31.55 -9.36 7.20
N ASP A 143 31.93 -10.52 6.68
CA ASP A 143 33.21 -10.74 6.00
C ASP A 143 34.39 -10.29 6.91
N ASP A 144 35.19 -9.32 6.48
CA ASP A 144 36.28 -8.78 7.25
C ASP A 144 35.92 -7.51 8.04
N ASP A 145 34.69 -6.96 7.81
CA ASP A 145 34.23 -5.73 8.44
C ASP A 145 33.67 -5.98 9.85
N GLN A 146 34.13 -5.18 10.83
CA GLN A 146 33.57 -5.14 12.17
C GLN A 146 32.13 -4.57 12.10
N VAL A 147 31.24 -5.16 12.89
CA VAL A 147 29.84 -4.69 13.02
C VAL A 147 29.76 -3.46 13.92
N GLN A 148 30.66 -3.34 14.87
CA GLN A 148 30.69 -2.23 15.82
C GLN A 148 30.81 -0.88 15.12
N GLY A 149 29.88 0.05 15.44
CA GLY A 149 29.79 1.37 14.79
C GLY A 149 28.87 1.43 13.58
N LEU A 150 28.36 0.28 13.11
CA LEU A 150 27.30 0.26 12.09
C LEU A 150 25.93 0.48 12.71
N THR A 151 25.04 1.14 11.96
CA THR A 151 23.60 1.09 12.27
C THR A 151 23.01 -0.26 11.83
N LEU A 152 21.86 -0.65 12.42
CA LEU A 152 21.16 -1.87 12.02
C LEU A 152 20.91 -1.91 10.50
N ASN A 153 20.48 -0.80 9.91
CA ASN A 153 20.23 -0.73 8.47
C ASN A 153 21.49 -0.95 7.64
N GLN A 154 22.63 -0.34 8.02
CA GLN A 154 23.89 -0.57 7.33
C GLN A 154 24.33 -2.03 7.40
N ALA A 155 24.15 -2.67 8.55
CA ALA A 155 24.46 -4.08 8.72
C ALA A 155 23.54 -4.98 7.89
N VAL A 156 22.23 -4.71 7.87
CA VAL A 156 21.25 -5.43 7.04
C VAL A 156 21.60 -5.29 5.56
N GLU A 157 21.97 -4.10 5.09
CA GLU A 157 22.39 -3.89 3.69
C GLU A 157 23.64 -4.73 3.33
N LYS A 158 24.60 -4.84 4.22
CA LYS A 158 25.78 -5.72 4.02
C LYS A 158 25.41 -7.20 4.00
N MET A 159 24.46 -7.63 4.82
CA MET A 159 23.95 -9.01 4.85
C MET A 159 23.11 -9.35 3.60
N ARG A 160 22.40 -8.39 3.03
CA ARG A 160 21.74 -8.52 1.72
C ARG A 160 22.75 -8.57 0.59
N GLY A 161 22.32 -8.98 -0.58
CA GLY A 161 23.15 -8.99 -1.78
C GLY A 161 22.60 -9.92 -2.86
N PRO A 162 23.27 -10.00 -4.01
CA PRO A 162 22.85 -10.87 -5.10
C PRO A 162 22.79 -12.34 -4.66
N VAL A 163 21.76 -13.04 -5.11
CA VAL A 163 21.60 -14.48 -4.90
C VAL A 163 22.83 -15.21 -5.43
N ASN A 164 23.22 -16.32 -4.79
CA ASN A 164 24.41 -17.12 -5.06
C ASN A 164 25.75 -16.45 -4.70
N THR A 165 25.77 -15.24 -4.09
CA THR A 165 26.99 -14.68 -3.51
C THR A 165 27.19 -15.17 -2.07
N LYS A 166 28.45 -15.26 -1.62
CA LYS A 166 28.78 -15.70 -0.27
C LYS A 166 29.03 -14.51 0.65
N ILE A 167 28.72 -14.69 1.92
CA ILE A 167 29.11 -13.82 3.03
C ILE A 167 29.59 -14.69 4.20
N LYS A 168 30.56 -14.21 4.93
CA LYS A 168 31.11 -14.86 6.13
C LYS A 168 30.64 -14.10 7.37
N LEU A 169 29.98 -14.79 8.28
CA LEU A 169 29.57 -14.26 9.58
C LEU A 169 30.54 -14.75 10.65
N THR A 170 31.07 -13.87 11.49
CA THR A 170 31.72 -14.24 12.72
C THR A 170 30.78 -14.05 13.89
N ILE A 171 30.46 -15.12 14.60
CA ILE A 171 29.41 -15.20 15.60
C ILE A 171 29.99 -15.53 16.96
N ILE A 172 29.58 -14.84 18.01
CA ILE A 172 29.76 -15.22 19.41
C ILE A 172 28.47 -15.90 19.86
N ARG A 173 28.59 -17.11 20.40
CA ARG A 173 27.45 -17.90 20.89
C ARG A 173 27.68 -18.25 22.36
N LYS A 174 26.64 -18.06 23.18
CA LYS A 174 26.70 -18.44 24.61
C LYS A 174 26.99 -19.93 24.73
N GLY A 175 28.05 -20.28 25.49
CA GLY A 175 28.45 -21.67 25.66
C GLY A 175 29.49 -22.20 24.67
N ALA A 176 29.94 -21.38 23.72
CA ALA A 176 31.06 -21.70 22.83
C ALA A 176 32.33 -20.98 23.28
N ASP A 177 33.45 -21.70 23.38
CA ASP A 177 34.73 -21.15 23.86
C ASP A 177 35.40 -20.23 22.84
N LYS A 178 35.07 -20.33 21.57
CA LYS A 178 35.67 -19.55 20.47
C LYS A 178 34.60 -18.99 19.54
N PRO A 179 34.87 -17.87 18.86
CA PRO A 179 33.99 -17.36 17.82
C PRO A 179 33.78 -18.41 16.73
N ILE A 180 32.52 -18.53 16.27
CA ILE A 180 32.11 -19.44 15.22
C ILE A 180 32.13 -18.66 13.92
N VAL A 181 32.79 -19.18 12.90
CA VAL A 181 32.79 -18.59 11.55
C VAL A 181 31.90 -19.41 10.65
N VAL A 182 30.85 -18.78 10.11
CA VAL A 182 29.85 -19.42 9.24
C VAL A 182 29.89 -18.74 7.88
N SER A 183 30.14 -19.50 6.83
CA SER A 183 30.02 -19.02 5.43
C SER A 183 28.65 -19.38 4.88
N ILE A 184 27.88 -18.35 4.48
CA ILE A 184 26.51 -18.51 4.01
C ILE A 184 26.44 -18.02 2.57
N THR A 185 25.85 -18.84 1.69
CA THR A 185 25.51 -18.42 0.33
C THR A 185 24.13 -17.76 0.36
N ARG A 186 24.04 -16.51 -0.08
CA ARG A 186 22.75 -15.78 -0.16
C ARG A 186 21.80 -16.49 -1.11
N ASP A 187 20.55 -16.54 -0.70
CA ASP A 187 19.44 -17.12 -1.49
C ASP A 187 18.24 -16.20 -1.48
N VAL A 188 17.22 -16.53 -2.24
CA VAL A 188 15.95 -15.79 -2.26
C VAL A 188 15.22 -15.99 -0.93
N ILE A 189 15.09 -14.91 -0.17
CA ILE A 189 14.33 -14.87 1.07
C ILE A 189 12.95 -14.31 0.78
N ARG A 190 11.91 -15.11 1.00
CA ARG A 190 10.50 -14.71 0.77
C ARG A 190 9.87 -14.19 2.06
N VAL A 191 9.31 -12.99 1.96
CA VAL A 191 8.53 -12.40 3.06
C VAL A 191 7.13 -13.03 3.04
N ARG A 192 6.80 -13.79 4.07
CA ARG A 192 5.47 -14.41 4.20
C ARG A 192 4.42 -13.35 4.49
N ALA A 193 3.81 -12.80 3.43
CA ALA A 193 2.70 -11.86 3.54
C ALA A 193 1.40 -12.51 4.03
N VAL A 194 1.25 -13.82 3.84
CA VAL A 194 0.08 -14.61 4.24
C VAL A 194 0.49 -15.69 5.23
N ARG A 195 -0.21 -15.73 6.35
CA ARG A 195 -0.10 -16.80 7.37
C ARG A 195 -1.47 -17.42 7.58
N SER A 196 -1.53 -18.72 7.85
CA SER A 196 -2.80 -19.39 8.11
C SER A 196 -2.68 -20.41 9.22
N LYS A 197 -3.79 -20.62 9.89
CA LYS A 197 -3.96 -21.69 10.89
C LYS A 197 -5.38 -22.21 10.84
N VAL A 198 -5.57 -23.41 11.38
CA VAL A 198 -6.87 -23.90 11.78
C VAL A 198 -7.14 -23.38 13.19
N ASP A 199 -8.29 -22.74 13.40
CA ASP A 199 -8.73 -22.26 14.68
C ASP A 199 -9.81 -23.21 15.24
N GLY A 200 -9.51 -23.82 16.36
CA GLY A 200 -10.25 -25.03 16.80
C GLY A 200 -10.11 -26.13 15.76
N ASP A 201 -11.22 -26.83 15.47
CA ASP A 201 -11.26 -27.88 14.44
C ASP A 201 -12.14 -27.50 13.25
N ASP A 202 -12.66 -26.25 13.22
CA ASP A 202 -13.82 -25.91 12.40
C ASP A 202 -13.75 -24.57 11.67
N VAL A 203 -12.74 -23.73 11.93
CA VAL A 203 -12.60 -22.42 11.31
C VAL A 203 -11.23 -22.27 10.64
N GLY A 204 -11.21 -21.81 9.41
CA GLY A 204 -10.00 -21.42 8.70
C GLY A 204 -9.63 -19.95 9.00
N TYR A 205 -8.47 -19.71 9.59
CA TYR A 205 -7.97 -18.36 9.84
C TYR A 205 -6.83 -18.03 8.89
N ILE A 206 -6.94 -16.90 8.18
CA ILE A 206 -5.96 -16.41 7.21
C ILE A 206 -5.62 -14.95 7.55
N ARG A 207 -4.36 -14.70 7.89
CA ARG A 207 -3.82 -13.37 8.17
C ARG A 207 -3.03 -12.88 6.98
N MET A 208 -3.39 -11.69 6.46
CA MET A 208 -2.59 -10.98 5.46
C MET A 208 -1.98 -9.73 6.09
N THR A 209 -0.65 -9.58 5.99
CA THR A 209 0.07 -8.46 6.58
C THR A 209 0.41 -7.36 5.59
N GLN A 210 0.43 -7.67 4.30
CA GLN A 210 0.67 -6.74 3.18
C GLN A 210 0.25 -7.37 1.84
N PHE A 211 0.19 -6.55 0.79
CA PHE A 211 -0.08 -7.00 -0.58
C PHE A 211 1.19 -6.84 -1.44
N ASN A 212 1.96 -7.91 -1.58
CA ASN A 212 3.12 -8.03 -2.47
C ASN A 212 2.87 -9.10 -3.54
N GLU A 213 3.77 -9.29 -4.48
CA GLU A 213 3.61 -10.26 -5.59
C GLU A 213 3.36 -11.70 -5.15
N GLN A 214 3.69 -12.06 -3.90
CA GLN A 214 3.51 -13.40 -3.34
C GLN A 214 2.15 -13.61 -2.65
N THR A 215 1.34 -12.54 -2.52
CA THR A 215 0.14 -12.56 -1.66
C THR A 215 -0.96 -13.49 -2.18
N THR A 216 -1.27 -13.43 -3.47
CA THR A 216 -2.32 -14.27 -4.07
C THR A 216 -1.97 -15.77 -4.00
N GLU A 217 -0.74 -16.14 -4.33
CA GLU A 217 -0.29 -17.52 -4.23
C GLU A 217 -0.23 -17.98 -2.76
N GLY A 218 0.18 -17.11 -1.85
CA GLY A 218 0.12 -17.36 -0.41
C GLY A 218 -1.30 -17.62 0.08
N LEU A 219 -2.29 -16.86 -0.41
CA LEU A 219 -3.71 -17.07 -0.11
C LEU A 219 -4.21 -18.42 -0.63
N LYS A 220 -3.95 -18.75 -1.89
CA LYS A 220 -4.36 -20.04 -2.49
C LYS A 220 -3.79 -21.20 -1.69
N LYS A 221 -2.49 -21.13 -1.36
CA LYS A 221 -1.85 -22.14 -0.53
C LYS A 221 -2.49 -22.24 0.86
N ALA A 222 -2.79 -21.12 1.50
CA ALA A 222 -3.43 -21.09 2.83
C ALA A 222 -4.79 -21.81 2.80
N ILE A 223 -5.62 -21.57 1.78
CA ILE A 223 -6.92 -22.22 1.61
C ILE A 223 -6.74 -23.74 1.39
N VAL A 224 -5.79 -24.15 0.56
CA VAL A 224 -5.47 -25.57 0.34
C VAL A 224 -5.01 -26.24 1.64
N ASP A 225 -4.09 -25.61 2.38
CA ASP A 225 -3.54 -26.14 3.64
C ASP A 225 -4.63 -26.27 4.73
N ILE A 226 -5.59 -25.34 4.79
CA ILE A 226 -6.75 -25.42 5.71
C ILE A 226 -7.66 -26.58 5.29
N ASN A 227 -8.02 -26.67 4.00
CA ASN A 227 -8.90 -27.72 3.49
C ASN A 227 -8.29 -29.13 3.59
N ALA A 228 -6.98 -29.25 3.65
CA ALA A 228 -6.30 -30.52 3.92
C ALA A 228 -6.40 -30.96 5.39
N LYS A 229 -6.59 -30.00 6.32
CA LYS A 229 -6.64 -30.25 7.77
C LYS A 229 -8.07 -30.37 8.31
N ILE A 230 -9.04 -29.73 7.67
CA ILE A 230 -10.45 -29.74 8.08
C ILE A 230 -11.29 -30.30 6.94
N SER A 231 -12.11 -31.34 7.22
CA SER A 231 -13.08 -31.83 6.24
C SER A 231 -14.13 -30.75 5.93
N GLN A 232 -14.63 -30.74 4.70
CA GLN A 232 -15.59 -29.73 4.24
C GLN A 232 -16.86 -29.70 5.10
N ASP A 233 -17.29 -30.83 5.68
CA ASP A 233 -18.47 -30.92 6.53
C ASP A 233 -18.26 -30.24 7.89
N LYS A 234 -17.04 -30.28 8.44
CA LYS A 234 -16.70 -29.65 9.70
C LYS A 234 -16.39 -28.17 9.57
N LEU A 235 -15.87 -27.75 8.41
CA LEU A 235 -15.47 -26.36 8.17
C LEU A 235 -16.67 -25.40 8.20
N LYS A 236 -16.78 -24.58 9.22
CA LYS A 236 -17.83 -23.58 9.41
C LYS A 236 -17.66 -22.36 8.53
N GLY A 237 -16.41 -21.98 8.24
CA GLY A 237 -16.10 -20.83 7.41
C GLY A 237 -14.67 -20.34 7.57
N TYR A 238 -14.43 -19.14 7.04
CA TYR A 238 -13.10 -18.53 7.03
C TYR A 238 -13.11 -17.13 7.68
N ILE A 239 -12.01 -16.81 8.35
CA ILE A 239 -11.70 -15.45 8.82
C ILE A 239 -10.52 -14.95 8.00
N LEU A 240 -10.71 -13.85 7.26
CA LEU A 240 -9.65 -13.12 6.58
C LEU A 240 -9.28 -11.89 7.41
N ASP A 241 -8.11 -11.90 8.04
CA ASP A 241 -7.67 -10.82 8.91
C ASP A 241 -6.75 -9.85 8.15
N LEU A 242 -7.27 -8.64 7.91
CA LEU A 242 -6.59 -7.52 7.25
C LEU A 242 -6.24 -6.39 8.23
N ARG A 243 -6.37 -6.59 9.53
CA ARG A 243 -6.05 -5.57 10.54
C ARG A 243 -4.56 -5.21 10.48
N ASN A 244 -4.23 -3.93 10.64
CA ASN A 244 -2.85 -3.41 10.53
C ASN A 244 -2.14 -3.81 9.23
N ASN A 245 -2.88 -4.00 8.15
CA ASN A 245 -2.34 -4.22 6.81
C ASN A 245 -2.39 -2.91 6.02
N PRO A 246 -1.25 -2.24 5.75
CA PRO A 246 -1.21 -0.93 5.12
C PRO A 246 -1.55 -0.96 3.62
N GLY A 247 -1.81 -2.15 3.06
CA GLY A 247 -2.09 -2.35 1.65
C GLY A 247 -0.88 -2.86 0.88
N GLY A 248 -0.71 -2.36 -0.33
CA GLY A 248 0.34 -2.75 -1.28
C GLY A 248 -0.16 -2.71 -2.72
N LEU A 249 0.17 -3.73 -3.50
CA LEU A 249 -0.13 -3.81 -4.93
C LEU A 249 -1.63 -3.91 -5.23
N LEU A 250 -2.08 -3.08 -6.18
CA LEU A 250 -3.46 -3.07 -6.66
C LEU A 250 -3.86 -4.39 -7.33
N ASP A 251 -3.00 -4.94 -8.17
CA ASP A 251 -3.24 -6.23 -8.86
C ASP A 251 -3.41 -7.39 -7.87
N GLN A 252 -2.70 -7.36 -6.75
CA GLN A 252 -2.87 -8.34 -5.69
C GLN A 252 -4.20 -8.15 -4.92
N ALA A 253 -4.63 -6.90 -4.69
CA ALA A 253 -5.95 -6.65 -4.10
C ALA A 253 -7.08 -7.15 -5.01
N ILE A 254 -6.94 -6.91 -6.33
CA ILE A 254 -7.88 -7.42 -7.34
C ILE A 254 -7.89 -8.95 -7.33
N SER A 255 -6.73 -9.61 -7.40
CA SER A 255 -6.63 -11.07 -7.44
C SER A 255 -7.10 -11.74 -6.15
N VAL A 256 -6.87 -11.12 -4.98
CA VAL A 256 -7.37 -11.60 -3.69
C VAL A 256 -8.90 -11.47 -3.61
N SER A 257 -9.45 -10.35 -4.09
CA SER A 257 -10.92 -10.18 -4.14
C SER A 257 -11.57 -11.15 -5.12
N ASP A 258 -10.96 -11.33 -6.31
CA ASP A 258 -11.37 -12.28 -7.34
C ASP A 258 -11.45 -13.73 -6.83
N ALA A 259 -10.55 -14.10 -5.92
CA ALA A 259 -10.52 -15.44 -5.31
C ALA A 259 -11.79 -15.80 -4.50
N PHE A 260 -12.64 -14.84 -4.18
CA PHE A 260 -13.86 -14.99 -3.38
C PHE A 260 -15.13 -14.52 -4.08
N LEU A 261 -15.04 -14.04 -5.33
CA LEU A 261 -16.17 -13.51 -6.09
C LEU A 261 -16.34 -14.30 -7.41
N ASP A 262 -17.59 -14.49 -7.82
CA ASP A 262 -17.88 -15.15 -9.10
C ASP A 262 -18.04 -14.16 -10.26
N LYS A 263 -18.39 -12.91 -9.99
CA LYS A 263 -18.68 -11.88 -10.99
C LYS A 263 -18.80 -10.49 -10.36
N GLY A 264 -18.85 -9.49 -11.22
CA GLY A 264 -19.09 -8.09 -10.87
C GLY A 264 -17.81 -7.29 -10.69
N GLU A 265 -17.96 -5.97 -10.54
CA GLU A 265 -16.82 -5.07 -10.33
C GLU A 265 -16.14 -5.34 -8.97
N ILE A 266 -14.83 -5.30 -8.92
CA ILE A 266 -14.04 -5.36 -7.69
C ILE A 266 -13.71 -3.94 -7.23
N VAL A 267 -13.20 -3.13 -8.14
CA VAL A 267 -12.76 -1.75 -7.88
C VAL A 267 -12.74 -0.97 -9.17
N SER A 268 -13.02 0.32 -9.11
CA SER A 268 -12.70 1.24 -10.20
C SER A 268 -11.71 2.31 -9.74
N THR A 269 -10.87 2.77 -10.69
CA THR A 269 -9.96 3.89 -10.50
C THR A 269 -10.38 5.03 -11.40
N ARG A 270 -10.37 6.27 -10.90
CA ARG A 270 -10.70 7.48 -11.66
C ARG A 270 -9.56 8.47 -11.55
N GLY A 271 -8.95 8.79 -12.70
CA GLY A 271 -7.90 9.77 -12.84
C GLY A 271 -8.42 11.20 -12.96
N ARG A 272 -7.55 12.10 -13.44
CA ARG A 272 -7.90 13.51 -13.69
C ARG A 272 -8.94 13.64 -14.81
N ASN A 273 -8.82 12.82 -15.84
CA ASN A 273 -9.71 12.81 -16.99
C ASN A 273 -10.68 11.62 -16.89
N ALA A 274 -11.92 11.79 -17.33
CA ALA A 274 -12.92 10.72 -17.30
C ALA A 274 -12.51 9.47 -18.11
N GLU A 275 -11.74 9.66 -19.17
CA GLU A 275 -11.20 8.61 -20.04
C GLU A 275 -10.17 7.72 -19.33
N GLU A 276 -9.58 8.18 -18.23
CA GLU A 276 -8.62 7.43 -17.41
C GLU A 276 -9.30 6.49 -16.42
N THR A 277 -10.62 6.38 -16.45
CA THR A 277 -11.37 5.48 -15.59
C THR A 277 -11.11 4.03 -16.00
N GLN A 278 -10.62 3.23 -15.05
CA GLN A 278 -10.43 1.79 -15.20
C GLN A 278 -11.36 1.05 -14.26
N ARG A 279 -11.94 -0.07 -14.73
CA ARG A 279 -12.79 -0.96 -13.95
C ARG A 279 -12.20 -2.35 -13.96
N PHE A 280 -12.12 -2.96 -12.79
CA PHE A 280 -11.59 -4.30 -12.61
C PHE A 280 -12.72 -5.20 -12.10
N ASN A 281 -12.97 -6.27 -12.84
CA ASN A 281 -14.08 -7.20 -12.60
C ASN A 281 -13.58 -8.57 -12.15
N ALA A 282 -14.39 -9.24 -11.34
CA ALA A 282 -14.14 -10.60 -10.93
C ALA A 282 -14.37 -11.59 -12.09
N ARG A 283 -13.61 -12.69 -12.03
CA ARG A 283 -13.77 -13.88 -12.87
C ARG A 283 -14.47 -14.96 -12.06
N SER A 284 -15.14 -15.89 -12.71
CA SER A 284 -15.86 -16.94 -12.01
C SER A 284 -14.94 -17.88 -11.21
N GLY A 285 -15.28 -18.10 -9.96
CA GLY A 285 -14.67 -19.10 -9.11
C GLY A 285 -14.33 -18.68 -7.69
N ASP A 286 -15.20 -19.02 -6.72
CA ASP A 286 -14.93 -18.82 -5.29
C ASP A 286 -14.11 -20.01 -4.73
N LEU A 287 -12.86 -19.75 -4.32
CA LEU A 287 -11.94 -20.77 -3.80
C LEU A 287 -12.42 -21.40 -2.47
N THR A 288 -13.29 -20.71 -1.73
CA THR A 288 -13.86 -21.23 -0.48
C THR A 288 -15.17 -21.98 -0.66
N LYS A 289 -15.60 -22.16 -1.93
CA LYS A 289 -16.85 -22.84 -2.27
C LYS A 289 -18.07 -22.24 -1.53
N HIS A 290 -18.12 -20.91 -1.47
CA HIS A 290 -19.17 -20.11 -0.80
C HIS A 290 -19.34 -20.41 0.70
N LYS A 291 -18.35 -20.99 1.36
CA LYS A 291 -18.37 -21.10 2.84
C LYS A 291 -18.52 -19.69 3.45
N PRO A 292 -19.21 -19.58 4.58
CA PRO A 292 -19.33 -18.32 5.31
C PRO A 292 -17.97 -17.68 5.55
N MET A 293 -17.89 -16.36 5.45
CA MET A 293 -16.62 -15.66 5.56
C MET A 293 -16.78 -14.34 6.30
N ILE A 294 -15.81 -14.03 7.15
CA ILE A 294 -15.71 -12.76 7.89
C ILE A 294 -14.38 -12.10 7.55
N VAL A 295 -14.40 -10.79 7.32
CA VAL A 295 -13.20 -9.98 7.15
C VAL A 295 -12.99 -9.12 8.39
N LEU A 296 -11.80 -9.19 8.99
CA LEU A 296 -11.42 -8.32 10.11
C LEU A 296 -10.65 -7.11 9.60
N ILE A 297 -11.06 -5.91 9.98
CA ILE A 297 -10.38 -4.64 9.70
C ILE A 297 -10.21 -3.80 10.97
N ASN A 298 -9.29 -2.83 10.91
CA ASN A 298 -9.13 -1.81 11.95
C ASN A 298 -8.54 -0.52 11.36
N GLY A 299 -8.26 0.48 12.18
CA GLY A 299 -7.68 1.77 11.75
C GLY A 299 -6.32 1.67 11.06
N GLY A 300 -5.63 0.53 11.12
CA GLY A 300 -4.40 0.25 10.39
C GLY A 300 -4.60 -0.48 9.06
N SER A 301 -5.85 -0.83 8.70
CA SER A 301 -6.20 -1.41 7.39
C SER A 301 -6.32 -0.30 6.36
N ALA A 302 -5.46 -0.29 5.32
CA ALA A 302 -5.41 0.81 4.35
C ALA A 302 -5.29 0.34 2.90
N SER A 303 -5.71 1.18 1.95
CA SER A 303 -5.46 1.01 0.50
C SER A 303 -5.95 -0.34 -0.04
N ALA A 304 -5.05 -1.24 -0.49
CA ALA A 304 -5.39 -2.58 -1.00
C ALA A 304 -6.28 -3.39 -0.03
N SER A 305 -6.06 -3.28 1.29
CA SER A 305 -6.93 -3.90 2.30
C SER A 305 -8.35 -3.35 2.26
N GLU A 306 -8.49 -2.05 2.00
CA GLU A 306 -9.80 -1.38 1.88
C GLU A 306 -10.52 -1.75 0.59
N ILE A 307 -9.75 -1.98 -0.49
CA ILE A 307 -10.28 -2.50 -1.76
C ILE A 307 -10.91 -3.88 -1.52
N VAL A 308 -10.15 -4.81 -0.91
CA VAL A 308 -10.63 -6.17 -0.63
C VAL A 308 -11.85 -6.13 0.30
N ALA A 309 -11.76 -5.43 1.43
CA ALA A 309 -12.87 -5.34 2.38
C ALA A 309 -14.11 -4.70 1.75
N GLY A 310 -13.94 -3.60 1.03
CA GLY A 310 -15.05 -2.87 0.38
C GLY A 310 -15.69 -3.65 -0.76
N ALA A 311 -14.89 -4.31 -1.59
CA ALA A 311 -15.41 -5.15 -2.67
C ALA A 311 -16.25 -6.31 -2.11
N LEU A 312 -15.69 -7.08 -1.19
CA LEU A 312 -16.40 -8.24 -0.61
C LEU A 312 -17.63 -7.83 0.21
N GLN A 313 -17.59 -6.67 0.89
CA GLN A 313 -18.73 -6.10 1.61
C GLN A 313 -19.84 -5.68 0.66
N ASP A 314 -19.53 -4.94 -0.40
CA ASP A 314 -20.52 -4.47 -1.38
C ASP A 314 -21.19 -5.64 -2.10
N HIS A 315 -20.45 -6.69 -2.42
CA HIS A 315 -20.97 -7.94 -2.99
C HIS A 315 -21.74 -8.81 -1.99
N LYS A 316 -21.84 -8.42 -0.72
CA LYS A 316 -22.47 -9.23 0.33
C LYS A 316 -21.85 -10.63 0.45
N ARG A 317 -20.57 -10.74 0.09
CA ARG A 317 -19.81 -11.99 0.18
C ARG A 317 -19.32 -12.27 1.61
N VAL A 318 -19.07 -11.21 2.37
CA VAL A 318 -18.54 -11.26 3.73
C VAL A 318 -19.30 -10.33 4.67
N THR A 319 -19.22 -10.62 5.97
CA THR A 319 -19.47 -9.63 7.01
C THR A 319 -18.14 -9.03 7.47
N VAL A 320 -18.04 -7.72 7.46
CA VAL A 320 -16.85 -6.99 7.92
C VAL A 320 -16.99 -6.67 9.40
N VAL A 321 -16.00 -7.09 10.21
CA VAL A 321 -16.01 -6.95 11.68
C VAL A 321 -14.76 -6.20 12.14
N GLY A 322 -14.89 -5.38 13.17
CA GLY A 322 -13.79 -4.64 13.77
C GLY A 322 -14.06 -3.16 13.89
N THR A 323 -13.10 -2.32 13.50
CA THR A 323 -13.25 -0.87 13.51
C THR A 323 -13.01 -0.30 12.13
N ARG A 324 -13.49 0.93 11.86
CA ARG A 324 -13.35 1.54 10.55
C ARG A 324 -11.89 1.59 10.10
N SER A 325 -11.66 1.35 8.81
CA SER A 325 -10.34 1.39 8.19
C SER A 325 -9.76 2.80 8.07
N PHE A 326 -8.54 2.92 7.58
CA PHE A 326 -7.74 4.15 7.55
C PHE A 326 -8.31 5.24 6.63
N GLY A 327 -8.84 4.88 5.47
CA GLY A 327 -9.40 5.80 4.50
C GLY A 327 -8.47 6.22 3.36
N LYS A 328 -7.46 5.42 3.02
CA LYS A 328 -6.56 5.72 1.90
C LYS A 328 -7.15 5.29 0.58
N GLY A 329 -7.86 6.21 -0.07
CA GLY A 329 -8.51 5.99 -1.36
C GLY A 329 -7.74 6.52 -2.57
N SER A 330 -6.45 6.82 -2.44
CA SER A 330 -5.61 7.35 -3.51
C SER A 330 -4.69 6.29 -4.13
N VAL A 331 -4.55 6.34 -5.47
CA VAL A 331 -3.66 5.48 -6.27
C VAL A 331 -2.32 6.16 -6.46
N GLN A 332 -1.23 5.52 -6.05
CA GLN A 332 0.12 5.99 -6.34
C GLN A 332 0.70 5.21 -7.51
N THR A 333 1.06 5.93 -8.57
CA THR A 333 1.83 5.40 -9.70
C THR A 333 3.32 5.62 -9.45
N ILE A 334 4.12 4.59 -9.68
CA ILE A 334 5.57 4.66 -9.63
C ILE A 334 6.09 4.95 -11.02
N ILE A 335 6.75 6.10 -11.19
CA ILE A 335 7.26 6.59 -12.47
C ILE A 335 8.79 6.63 -12.39
N PRO A 336 9.51 5.65 -13.00
CA PRO A 336 10.96 5.67 -13.06
C PRO A 336 11.47 6.89 -13.83
N LEU A 337 12.50 7.56 -13.30
CA LEU A 337 13.06 8.79 -13.91
C LEU A 337 14.21 8.52 -14.91
N GLY A 338 14.50 7.27 -15.22
CA GLY A 338 15.58 6.91 -16.14
C GLY A 338 16.97 7.22 -15.58
N SER A 339 18.00 6.79 -16.31
CA SER A 339 19.44 7.09 -16.03
C SER A 339 19.88 6.89 -14.57
N GLY A 340 19.20 6.02 -13.81
CA GLY A 340 19.50 5.77 -12.40
C GLY A 340 19.06 6.88 -11.44
N ASN A 341 18.20 7.80 -11.84
CA ASN A 341 17.74 8.93 -11.03
C ASN A 341 16.59 8.58 -10.06
N GLY A 342 16.36 7.30 -9.76
CA GLY A 342 15.27 6.89 -8.87
C GLY A 342 13.90 6.92 -9.53
N ALA A 343 12.86 7.27 -8.80
CA ALA A 343 11.48 7.29 -9.28
C ALA A 343 10.62 8.33 -8.56
N LEU A 344 9.53 8.75 -9.20
CA LEU A 344 8.45 9.45 -8.54
C LEU A 344 7.40 8.43 -8.07
N ARG A 345 6.92 8.62 -6.86
CA ARG A 345 5.65 8.08 -6.39
C ARG A 345 4.65 9.22 -6.47
N LEU A 346 3.69 9.13 -7.37
CA LEU A 346 2.76 10.22 -7.65
C LEU A 346 1.33 9.73 -7.55
N THR A 347 0.48 10.49 -6.86
CA THR A 347 -0.95 10.23 -6.83
C THR A 347 -1.59 10.58 -8.17
N THR A 348 -2.13 9.59 -8.87
CA THR A 348 -2.67 9.74 -10.23
C THR A 348 -4.16 9.46 -10.33
N ALA A 349 -4.75 8.76 -9.37
CA ALA A 349 -6.17 8.41 -9.40
C ALA A 349 -6.72 8.19 -7.99
N ARG A 350 -8.03 7.95 -7.90
CA ARG A 350 -8.75 7.54 -6.67
C ARG A 350 -9.43 6.20 -6.87
N TYR A 351 -9.58 5.46 -5.77
CA TYR A 351 -10.31 4.19 -5.71
C TYR A 351 -11.78 4.40 -5.36
N PHE A 352 -12.63 3.59 -6.00
CA PHE A 352 -14.04 3.49 -5.69
C PHE A 352 -14.45 2.03 -5.55
N THR A 353 -15.27 1.73 -4.56
CA THR A 353 -15.82 0.38 -4.36
C THR A 353 -16.85 0.06 -5.46
N PRO A 354 -17.28 -1.21 -5.61
CA PRO A 354 -18.30 -1.60 -6.60
C PRO A 354 -19.60 -0.77 -6.53
N SER A 355 -20.02 -0.36 -5.33
CA SER A 355 -21.18 0.52 -5.16
C SER A 355 -20.92 1.99 -5.52
N GLY A 356 -19.70 2.33 -5.99
CA GLY A 356 -19.32 3.69 -6.35
C GLY A 356 -18.91 4.57 -5.16
N ARG A 357 -18.79 4.03 -3.95
CA ARG A 357 -18.33 4.77 -2.76
C ARG A 357 -16.84 5.11 -2.88
N SER A 358 -16.50 6.36 -2.60
CA SER A 358 -15.09 6.75 -2.43
C SER A 358 -14.54 6.23 -1.10
N ILE A 359 -13.34 5.67 -1.12
CA ILE A 359 -12.60 5.25 0.07
C ILE A 359 -11.89 6.46 0.71
N GLN A 360 -11.53 7.48 -0.09
CA GLN A 360 -10.69 8.61 0.33
C GLN A 360 -11.28 9.37 1.52
N ALA A 361 -10.49 9.47 2.59
CA ALA A 361 -10.81 10.15 3.85
C ALA A 361 -12.11 9.66 4.54
N LYS A 362 -12.60 8.46 4.18
CA LYS A 362 -13.81 7.82 4.75
C LYS A 362 -13.53 6.43 5.29
N GLY A 363 -12.73 5.65 4.56
CA GLY A 363 -12.47 4.26 4.86
C GLY A 363 -13.68 3.34 4.63
N ILE A 364 -13.52 2.10 5.05
CA ILE A 364 -14.57 1.08 5.06
C ILE A 364 -15.10 0.99 6.48
N THR A 365 -16.41 1.19 6.64
CA THR A 365 -17.11 1.02 7.91
C THR A 365 -17.46 -0.46 8.07
N PRO A 366 -17.11 -1.11 9.20
CA PRO A 366 -17.47 -2.50 9.45
C PRO A 366 -19.00 -2.66 9.56
N ASP A 367 -19.52 -3.83 9.22
CA ASP A 367 -20.92 -4.20 9.43
C ASP A 367 -21.21 -4.44 10.92
N ILE A 368 -20.19 -4.91 11.67
CA ILE A 368 -20.24 -5.10 13.12
C ILE A 368 -19.03 -4.41 13.73
N GLU A 369 -19.28 -3.32 14.45
CA GLU A 369 -18.23 -2.60 15.14
C GLU A 369 -17.83 -3.31 16.44
N VAL A 370 -16.52 -3.55 16.62
CA VAL A 370 -15.96 -4.18 17.81
C VAL A 370 -14.70 -3.42 18.24
N LEU A 371 -14.78 -2.74 19.37
CA LEU A 371 -13.66 -2.05 20.00
C LEU A 371 -12.87 -3.00 20.91
N GLN A 372 -11.53 -2.88 20.85
CA GLN A 372 -10.62 -3.59 21.74
C GLN A 372 -10.45 -2.84 23.08
N ASP A 373 -10.22 -3.57 24.17
CA ASP A 373 -9.77 -2.94 25.42
C ASP A 373 -8.31 -2.52 25.27
N LEU A 374 -8.05 -1.22 25.39
CA LEU A 374 -6.71 -0.69 25.36
C LEU A 374 -6.03 -0.86 26.73
N PRO A 375 -4.78 -1.35 26.78
CA PRO A 375 -3.94 -1.30 27.96
C PRO A 375 -3.76 0.15 28.46
N ASP A 376 -3.61 0.34 29.76
CA ASP A 376 -3.57 1.67 30.37
C ASP A 376 -2.36 2.50 29.94
N ASP A 377 -1.24 1.86 29.64
CA ASP A 377 -0.03 2.49 29.07
C ASP A 377 -0.24 3.00 27.64
N ILE A 378 -1.12 2.35 26.88
CA ILE A 378 -1.53 2.78 25.54
C ILE A 378 -2.59 3.87 25.66
N LYS A 379 -3.57 3.74 26.56
CA LYS A 379 -4.58 4.80 26.82
C LYS A 379 -3.94 6.12 27.20
N ALA A 380 -2.91 6.09 28.05
CA ALA A 380 -2.20 7.28 28.52
C ALA A 380 -1.36 7.98 27.42
N LYS A 381 -0.93 7.24 26.40
CA LYS A 381 -0.11 7.76 25.28
C LYS A 381 -0.93 8.08 24.04
N THR A 382 -2.14 7.57 23.95
CA THR A 382 -3.00 7.79 22.80
C THR A 382 -3.84 9.03 23.10
N ASP A 383 -3.48 10.14 22.49
CA ASP A 383 -4.45 11.21 22.24
C ASP A 383 -5.67 10.52 21.60
N THR A 384 -6.85 10.73 22.14
CA THR A 384 -8.10 10.06 21.75
C THR A 384 -8.49 10.28 20.28
N SER A 385 -7.75 11.09 19.56
CA SER A 385 -7.84 11.26 18.11
C SER A 385 -7.17 10.10 17.39
N THR A 386 -7.96 9.12 17.01
CA THR A 386 -7.54 8.06 16.10
C THR A 386 -7.09 8.67 14.76
N LYS A 387 -5.84 8.38 14.37
CA LYS A 387 -5.23 8.95 13.15
C LYS A 387 -5.64 8.13 11.94
N GLY A 388 -6.37 8.73 11.01
CA GLY A 388 -6.67 8.18 9.68
C GLY A 388 -6.24 9.15 8.59
N GLU A 389 -6.60 8.87 7.36
CA GLU A 389 -6.25 9.68 6.18
C GLU A 389 -6.68 11.15 6.35
N ALA A 390 -7.90 11.39 6.83
CA ALA A 390 -8.43 12.73 7.07
C ALA A 390 -7.62 13.56 8.10
N SER A 391 -6.78 12.93 8.91
CA SER A 391 -5.91 13.62 9.88
C SER A 391 -4.56 14.04 9.30
N LEU A 392 -4.20 13.58 8.10
CA LEU A 392 -2.93 13.91 7.47
C LEU A 392 -2.97 15.31 6.88
N ARG A 393 -1.94 16.11 7.18
CA ARG A 393 -1.83 17.45 6.60
C ARG A 393 -1.69 17.37 5.09
N GLY A 394 -2.54 18.08 4.35
CA GLY A 394 -2.51 18.11 2.89
C GLY A 394 -3.14 16.91 2.21
N HIS A 395 -3.89 16.06 2.94
CA HIS A 395 -4.59 14.93 2.33
C HIS A 395 -5.57 15.39 1.24
N LEU A 396 -5.80 14.53 0.27
CA LEU A 396 -6.82 14.76 -0.75
C LEU A 396 -8.21 14.69 -0.11
N LYS A 397 -9.01 15.72 -0.30
CA LYS A 397 -10.38 15.78 0.23
C LYS A 397 -11.24 14.66 -0.36
N GLY A 398 -12.14 14.11 0.46
CA GLY A 398 -13.15 13.16 0.02
C GLY A 398 -14.18 13.80 -0.91
N ASP A 399 -14.74 13.04 -1.85
CA ASP A 399 -15.65 13.56 -2.89
C ASP A 399 -17.00 14.05 -2.36
N GLU A 400 -17.43 13.67 -1.16
CA GLU A 400 -18.77 13.96 -0.59
C GLU A 400 -18.76 14.78 0.70
N GLY A 401 -17.68 15.48 0.99
CA GLY A 401 -17.62 16.51 2.03
C GLY A 401 -17.72 16.07 3.49
N LYS A 402 -17.95 14.79 3.81
CA LYS A 402 -17.95 14.25 5.17
C LYS A 402 -16.74 13.35 5.36
N GLU A 403 -15.64 13.92 5.76
CA GLU A 403 -14.43 13.20 6.11
C GLU A 403 -14.58 12.61 7.52
N GLN A 404 -13.95 11.46 7.75
CA GLN A 404 -13.94 10.80 9.05
C GLN A 404 -12.51 10.58 9.49
N THR A 405 -12.21 10.90 10.73
CA THR A 405 -10.94 10.54 11.36
C THR A 405 -10.82 9.02 11.46
N GLY A 406 -9.60 8.50 11.59
CA GLY A 406 -9.34 7.07 11.70
C GLY A 406 -10.05 6.39 12.89
N SER A 407 -9.66 5.18 13.16
CA SER A 407 -10.19 4.39 14.27
C SER A 407 -9.07 3.66 15.01
N GLN A 408 -9.45 2.95 16.09
CA GLN A 408 -8.52 2.13 16.85
C GLN A 408 -7.82 1.08 15.96
N SER A 409 -6.49 0.95 16.09
CA SER A 409 -5.66 -0.02 15.35
C SER A 409 -5.00 -1.07 16.25
N TYR A 410 -5.32 -1.07 17.54
CA TYR A 410 -4.74 -2.02 18.50
C TYR A 410 -5.24 -3.45 18.28
N ILE A 411 -4.32 -4.40 18.31
CA ILE A 411 -4.60 -5.85 18.32
C ILE A 411 -3.92 -6.40 19.57
N PRO A 412 -4.66 -7.05 20.49
CA PRO A 412 -4.08 -7.68 21.66
C PRO A 412 -3.05 -8.77 21.28
N PRO A 413 -1.91 -8.87 21.98
CA PRO A 413 -0.93 -9.93 21.74
C PRO A 413 -1.48 -11.33 22.07
N ASP A 414 -2.32 -11.44 23.12
CA ASP A 414 -3.01 -12.67 23.47
C ASP A 414 -4.36 -12.73 22.76
N GLU A 415 -4.55 -13.72 21.91
CA GLU A 415 -5.80 -13.94 21.16
C GLU A 415 -7.04 -14.10 22.05
N LYS A 416 -6.88 -14.53 23.29
CA LYS A 416 -7.98 -14.63 24.26
C LYS A 416 -8.61 -13.29 24.60
N ASN A 417 -7.83 -12.22 24.47
CA ASN A 417 -8.26 -10.84 24.71
C ASN A 417 -8.74 -10.14 23.42
N ASP A 418 -8.63 -10.81 22.27
CA ASP A 418 -9.00 -10.24 20.97
C ASP A 418 -10.51 -10.36 20.73
N LYS A 419 -11.25 -9.31 21.11
CA LYS A 419 -12.71 -9.25 20.99
C LYS A 419 -13.21 -9.38 19.56
N ALA A 420 -12.49 -8.80 18.58
CA ALA A 420 -12.92 -8.86 17.18
C ALA A 420 -12.71 -10.26 16.61
N LEU A 421 -11.59 -10.91 16.92
CA LEU A 421 -11.36 -12.30 16.54
C LEU A 421 -12.39 -13.23 17.19
N LYS A 422 -12.63 -13.05 18.48
CA LYS A 422 -13.65 -13.84 19.20
C LYS A 422 -15.04 -13.66 18.61
N MET A 423 -15.45 -12.43 18.31
CA MET A 423 -16.74 -12.16 17.65
C MET A 423 -16.86 -12.91 16.32
N ALA A 424 -15.80 -12.90 15.48
CA ALA A 424 -15.80 -13.61 14.21
C ALA A 424 -15.90 -15.13 14.40
N GLN A 425 -15.20 -15.71 15.36
CA GLN A 425 -15.28 -17.12 15.73
C GLN A 425 -16.68 -17.51 16.19
N ASP A 426 -17.26 -16.72 17.10
CA ASP A 426 -18.58 -16.96 17.69
C ASP A 426 -19.70 -16.88 16.63
N LEU A 427 -19.60 -15.94 15.69
CA LEU A 427 -20.54 -15.82 14.57
C LEU A 427 -20.47 -17.05 13.65
N LEU A 428 -19.27 -17.48 13.24
CA LEU A 428 -19.09 -18.65 12.38
C LEU A 428 -19.56 -19.95 13.03
N ARG A 429 -19.36 -20.09 14.35
CA ARG A 429 -19.81 -21.24 15.14
C ARG A 429 -21.30 -21.20 15.51
N GLY A 430 -21.94 -20.04 15.32
CA GLY A 430 -23.35 -19.82 15.66
C GLY A 430 -23.63 -19.70 17.17
N THR A 431 -22.59 -19.43 17.98
CA THR A 431 -22.72 -19.16 19.43
C THR A 431 -23.21 -17.74 19.71
N VAL A 432 -23.03 -16.83 18.78
CA VAL A 432 -23.58 -15.48 18.76
C VAL A 432 -24.39 -15.28 17.48
N VAL A 433 -25.54 -14.63 17.59
CA VAL A 433 -26.41 -14.26 16.46
C VAL A 433 -26.35 -12.74 16.26
N ASN A 434 -26.11 -12.31 15.04
CA ASN A 434 -26.15 -10.89 14.65
C ASN A 434 -26.83 -10.75 13.29
N SER A 435 -27.69 -9.74 13.13
CA SER A 435 -28.43 -9.52 11.88
C SER A 435 -27.59 -9.20 10.65
N ALA A 436 -26.32 -8.77 10.85
CA ALA A 436 -25.37 -8.53 9.80
C ALA A 436 -24.61 -9.80 9.34
N PHE A 437 -24.83 -10.95 10.01
CA PHE A 437 -24.19 -12.22 9.65
C PHE A 437 -25.19 -13.37 9.61
N PRO A 438 -25.22 -14.21 8.53
CA PRO A 438 -24.53 -13.98 7.26
C PRO A 438 -25.09 -12.78 6.52
N PRO A 439 -24.34 -12.17 5.60
CA PRO A 439 -24.85 -11.04 4.81
C PRO A 439 -26.12 -11.42 4.02
N ASN A 440 -27.04 -10.49 3.90
CA ASN A 440 -28.27 -10.73 3.12
C ASN A 440 -27.96 -10.84 1.63
N GLY A 441 -27.81 -12.05 1.11
CA GLY A 441 -27.53 -12.32 -0.30
C GLY A 441 -28.66 -11.96 -1.28
N LYS A 442 -29.85 -11.52 -0.79
CA LYS A 442 -30.94 -10.98 -1.62
C LYS A 442 -30.82 -9.46 -1.85
N ALA A 443 -29.88 -8.79 -1.17
CA ALA A 443 -29.62 -7.39 -1.44
C ALA A 443 -29.04 -7.22 -2.86
N PRO A 444 -29.37 -6.12 -3.57
CA PRO A 444 -28.84 -5.88 -4.90
C PRO A 444 -27.30 -5.81 -4.83
N VAL A 445 -26.66 -6.63 -5.65
CA VAL A 445 -25.21 -6.64 -5.83
C VAL A 445 -24.86 -5.59 -6.88
N PRO A 446 -23.83 -4.76 -6.69
CA PRO A 446 -23.38 -3.81 -7.70
C PRO A 446 -23.01 -4.53 -9.01
N ASN A 447 -23.40 -3.93 -10.14
CA ASN A 447 -23.13 -4.47 -11.48
C ASN A 447 -21.63 -4.40 -11.83
#